data_a3d2b30c9cf5a19ab550d8477686e73b
#
_entry.id   a3d2b30c9cf5a19ab550d8477686e73b
#
_cell.length_a   1.000
_cell.length_b   1.000
_cell.length_c   1.000
_cell.angle_alpha   90.00
_cell.angle_beta   90.00
_cell.angle_gamma   90.00
#
_symmetry.space_group_name_H-M   'P 1'
#
loop_
_entity.id
_entity.type
_entity.pdbx_description
1 polymer ?
#
loop_
_entity_poly.entity_id
_entity_poly.type
_entity_poly.pdbx_seq_one_letter_code
_entity_poly.pdbx_strand_id
1 'polypeptide(L)'
;MSDKVRTRLRQELQKHNIDAYLAYTPSNLFYTTGFLSPVVALSWRLMGTDLCLIPADPARPPALITSDFVETPARASTDIEDIRTYKMWVENRDVDILSNSTTSANLSRPPQWDQAEIHTALRDILGERNLDQATIGTDLRYVQHQTIELLKETNPQCKFVDVTDMLYQLRAIKQPHEIETLRKAARLYEAGQNQAIANVREGQTALDIKYNYMDGALQAAKADLSVGDFQGAFGFISAGSGARLSFGGTSGLSPGDLIKFDCGVTLDGYYSDCGRTFSFGKPTDIQKKMHHALQSAHSRARELMRPGVQLSEIFRVATEEIRSHGFPNYSRGHYGHSIGLDSFVEEPPFISADEKSILQPGMVMCLETPYY
;
A
#
# COMPACT_ATOMS: atom_id res chain seq x y z
N MET A 1 -1.23 -14.52 -11.80
CA MET A 1 -0.48 -13.44 -11.15
C MET A 1 -0.16 -13.81 -9.71
N SER A 2 -1.15 -14.04 -8.91
CA SER A 2 -1.03 -14.40 -7.48
C SER A 2 -0.35 -15.75 -7.22
N ASP A 3 -0.40 -16.69 -8.15
CA ASP A 3 0.25 -17.99 -8.00
C ASP A 3 1.79 -17.90 -7.88
N LYS A 4 2.44 -17.02 -8.64
CA LYS A 4 3.90 -16.76 -8.50
C LYS A 4 4.24 -16.16 -7.14
N VAL A 5 3.38 -15.29 -6.62
CA VAL A 5 3.53 -14.70 -5.27
C VAL A 5 3.42 -15.81 -4.24
N ARG A 6 2.37 -16.64 -4.32
CA ARG A 6 2.17 -17.75 -3.39
C ARG A 6 3.30 -18.78 -3.45
N THR A 7 3.84 -19.04 -4.64
CA THR A 7 5.01 -19.92 -4.79
C THR A 7 6.24 -19.40 -4.04
N ARG A 8 6.54 -18.11 -4.15
CA ARG A 8 7.63 -17.47 -3.40
C ARG A 8 7.36 -17.48 -1.90
N LEU A 9 6.13 -17.15 -1.50
CA LEU A 9 5.72 -17.18 -0.09
C LEU A 9 5.88 -18.59 0.51
N ARG A 10 5.43 -19.63 -0.16
CA ARG A 10 5.60 -21.02 0.27
C ARG A 10 7.06 -21.38 0.51
N GLN A 11 7.96 -20.96 -0.36
CA GLN A 11 9.40 -21.19 -0.19
C GLN A 11 9.94 -20.54 1.10
N GLU A 12 9.52 -19.30 1.40
CA GLU A 12 9.92 -18.60 2.62
C GLU A 12 9.29 -19.25 3.87
N LEU A 13 8.02 -19.64 3.83
CA LEU A 13 7.37 -20.36 4.93
C LEU A 13 8.10 -21.67 5.26
N GLN A 14 8.47 -22.46 4.25
CA GLN A 14 9.20 -23.71 4.41
C GLN A 14 10.59 -23.49 5.02
N LYS A 15 11.33 -22.47 4.60
CA LYS A 15 12.65 -22.12 5.18
C LYS A 15 12.56 -21.81 6.67
N HIS A 16 11.44 -21.25 7.12
CA HIS A 16 11.23 -20.85 8.50
C HIS A 16 10.43 -21.85 9.33
N ASN A 17 10.13 -23.07 8.78
CA ASN A 17 9.31 -24.09 9.40
C ASN A 17 7.94 -23.56 9.85
N ILE A 18 7.28 -22.80 8.98
CA ILE A 18 5.92 -22.29 9.14
C ILE A 18 5.02 -23.07 8.20
N ASP A 19 3.94 -23.66 8.74
CA ASP A 19 3.07 -24.58 8.01
C ASP A 19 2.07 -23.88 7.08
N ALA A 20 1.66 -22.65 7.42
CA ALA A 20 0.75 -21.85 6.60
C ALA A 20 0.92 -20.36 6.90
N TYR A 21 0.48 -19.53 5.96
CA TYR A 21 0.28 -18.10 6.16
C TYR A 21 -1.20 -17.75 6.12
N LEU A 22 -1.65 -16.99 7.09
CA LEU A 22 -2.98 -16.40 7.14
C LEU A 22 -2.89 -14.91 6.77
N ALA A 23 -3.26 -14.58 5.53
CA ALA A 23 -3.34 -13.20 5.08
C ALA A 23 -4.53 -12.50 5.75
N TYR A 24 -4.25 -11.34 6.33
CA TYR A 24 -5.16 -10.65 7.21
C TYR A 24 -5.26 -9.15 6.91
N THR A 25 -4.14 -8.51 6.54
CA THR A 25 -4.12 -7.09 6.17
C THR A 25 -4.62 -6.91 4.74
N PRO A 26 -5.25 -5.76 4.42
CA PRO A 26 -5.75 -5.49 3.06
C PRO A 26 -4.69 -5.68 1.98
N SER A 27 -3.49 -5.14 2.20
CA SER A 27 -2.36 -5.22 1.27
C SER A 27 -1.90 -6.65 1.04
N ASN A 28 -1.75 -7.46 2.11
CA ASN A 28 -1.28 -8.84 1.98
C ASN A 28 -2.38 -9.78 1.52
N LEU A 29 -3.65 -9.51 1.83
CA LEU A 29 -4.78 -10.21 1.23
C LEU A 29 -4.76 -10.03 -0.30
N PHE A 30 -4.72 -8.78 -0.76
CA PHE A 30 -4.64 -8.46 -2.18
C PHE A 30 -3.39 -9.08 -2.84
N TYR A 31 -2.22 -8.94 -2.21
CA TYR A 31 -0.95 -9.47 -2.72
C TYR A 31 -1.00 -10.98 -2.97
N THR A 32 -1.66 -11.72 -2.09
CA THR A 32 -1.70 -13.18 -2.14
C THR A 32 -2.86 -13.75 -2.95
N THR A 33 -3.94 -12.99 -3.11
CA THR A 33 -5.17 -13.45 -3.79
C THR A 33 -5.38 -12.79 -5.15
N GLY A 34 -4.89 -11.56 -5.37
CA GLY A 34 -5.26 -10.71 -6.49
C GLY A 34 -6.65 -10.08 -6.36
N PHE A 35 -7.36 -10.36 -5.28
CA PHE A 35 -8.68 -9.79 -4.98
C PHE A 35 -8.56 -8.56 -4.08
N LEU A 36 -8.82 -7.39 -4.64
CA LEU A 36 -8.91 -6.14 -3.89
C LEU A 36 -10.31 -6.04 -3.27
N SER A 37 -10.44 -6.56 -2.06
CA SER A 37 -11.74 -6.59 -1.37
C SER A 37 -12.21 -5.18 -1.01
N PRO A 38 -13.38 -4.73 -1.51
CA PRO A 38 -13.94 -3.44 -1.12
C PRO A 38 -14.36 -3.44 0.36
N VAL A 39 -14.71 -4.59 0.93
CA VAL A 39 -15.07 -4.71 2.34
C VAL A 39 -13.88 -4.38 3.22
N VAL A 40 -12.74 -5.01 2.98
CA VAL A 40 -11.52 -4.79 3.76
C VAL A 40 -10.93 -3.40 3.48
N ALA A 41 -10.94 -2.94 2.24
CA ALA A 41 -10.44 -1.61 1.87
C ALA A 41 -11.20 -0.48 2.56
N LEU A 42 -12.53 -0.61 2.71
CA LEU A 42 -13.37 0.37 3.40
C LEU A 42 -13.39 0.21 4.92
N SER A 43 -13.17 -0.99 5.41
CA SER A 43 -13.35 -1.36 6.82
C SER A 43 -12.08 -1.92 7.44
N TRP A 44 -10.91 -1.39 7.09
CA TRP A 44 -9.61 -1.88 7.57
C TRP A 44 -9.50 -2.00 9.11
N ARG A 45 -10.33 -1.24 9.86
CA ARG A 45 -10.41 -1.34 11.32
C ARG A 45 -11.08 -2.63 11.81
N LEU A 46 -11.82 -3.30 10.92
CA LEU A 46 -12.49 -4.56 11.19
C LEU A 46 -11.73 -5.69 10.50
N MET A 47 -10.42 -5.72 10.69
CA MET A 47 -9.55 -6.75 10.16
C MET A 47 -10.05 -8.13 10.60
N GLY A 48 -9.93 -9.13 9.72
CA GLY A 48 -10.47 -10.48 9.93
C GLY A 48 -11.87 -10.69 9.35
N THR A 49 -12.36 -9.73 8.59
CA THR A 49 -13.57 -9.91 7.78
C THR A 49 -13.30 -10.66 6.48
N ASP A 50 -12.11 -10.50 5.91
CA ASP A 50 -11.63 -11.33 4.81
C ASP A 50 -10.31 -11.98 5.21
N LEU A 51 -10.18 -13.29 5.00
CA LEU A 51 -9.01 -14.08 5.38
C LEU A 51 -8.59 -14.96 4.21
N CYS A 52 -7.30 -15.12 3.98
CA CYS A 52 -6.80 -16.10 3.03
C CYS A 52 -5.74 -16.99 3.70
N LEU A 53 -6.03 -18.29 3.79
CA LEU A 53 -5.07 -19.30 4.25
C LEU A 53 -4.26 -19.81 3.07
N ILE A 54 -2.94 -19.75 3.19
CA ILE A 54 -1.99 -20.25 2.18
C ILE A 54 -1.09 -21.29 2.84
N PRO A 55 -1.36 -22.59 2.65
CA PRO A 55 -0.49 -23.64 3.15
C PRO A 55 0.91 -23.60 2.51
N ALA A 56 1.94 -23.88 3.30
CA ALA A 56 3.33 -23.99 2.83
C ALA A 56 3.53 -25.20 1.91
N ASP A 57 2.75 -26.28 2.14
CA ASP A 57 2.70 -27.44 1.28
C ASP A 57 1.86 -27.13 0.02
N PRO A 58 2.44 -27.16 -1.19
CA PRO A 58 1.71 -26.88 -2.42
C PRO A 58 0.65 -27.92 -2.77
N ALA A 59 0.69 -29.13 -2.18
CA ALA A 59 -0.34 -30.13 -2.35
C ALA A 59 -1.66 -29.77 -1.62
N ARG A 60 -1.60 -28.81 -0.69
CA ARG A 60 -2.77 -28.28 0.02
C ARG A 60 -3.21 -26.98 -0.63
N PRO A 61 -4.44 -26.88 -1.16
CA PRO A 61 -4.90 -25.68 -1.84
C PRO A 61 -5.06 -24.51 -0.88
N PRO A 62 -4.87 -23.26 -1.32
CA PRO A 62 -5.25 -22.08 -0.54
C PRO A 62 -6.76 -21.98 -0.40
N ALA A 63 -7.24 -21.21 0.57
CA ALA A 63 -8.66 -20.91 0.74
C ALA A 63 -8.86 -19.44 1.11
N LEU A 64 -9.88 -18.84 0.50
CA LEU A 64 -10.34 -17.48 0.77
C LEU A 64 -11.65 -17.52 1.56
N ILE A 65 -11.73 -16.76 2.64
CA ILE A 65 -12.97 -16.48 3.36
C ILE A 65 -13.32 -15.03 3.10
N THR A 66 -14.52 -14.76 2.61
CA THR A 66 -15.00 -13.40 2.33
C THR A 66 -16.51 -13.31 2.56
N SER A 67 -17.10 -12.12 2.51
CA SER A 67 -18.53 -11.97 2.66
C SER A 67 -19.29 -12.42 1.41
N ASP A 68 -20.51 -12.89 1.58
CA ASP A 68 -21.43 -13.25 0.49
C ASP A 68 -21.76 -12.05 -0.42
N PHE A 69 -21.61 -10.83 0.09
CA PHE A 69 -21.82 -9.60 -0.67
C PHE A 69 -20.81 -9.38 -1.79
N VAL A 70 -19.58 -9.88 -1.64
CA VAL A 70 -18.49 -9.72 -2.60
C VAL A 70 -18.01 -11.03 -3.22
N GLU A 71 -18.77 -12.10 -3.10
CA GLU A 71 -18.41 -13.41 -3.65
C GLU A 71 -18.18 -13.37 -5.17
N THR A 72 -19.08 -12.73 -5.91
CA THR A 72 -18.97 -12.64 -7.37
C THR A 72 -17.69 -11.94 -7.83
N PRO A 73 -17.36 -10.72 -7.35
CA PRO A 73 -16.09 -10.09 -7.71
C PRO A 73 -14.87 -10.86 -7.19
N ALA A 74 -14.95 -11.52 -6.04
CA ALA A 74 -13.86 -12.36 -5.55
C ALA A 74 -13.57 -13.51 -6.53
N ARG A 75 -14.60 -14.27 -6.95
CA ARG A 75 -14.45 -15.35 -7.93
C ARG A 75 -13.93 -14.88 -9.29
N ALA A 76 -14.25 -13.67 -9.68
CA ALA A 76 -13.76 -13.09 -10.95
C ALA A 76 -12.30 -12.63 -10.88
N SER A 77 -11.78 -12.34 -9.69
CA SER A 77 -10.47 -11.69 -9.48
C SER A 77 -9.36 -12.64 -9.04
N THR A 78 -9.71 -13.77 -8.41
CA THR A 78 -8.71 -14.72 -7.89
C THR A 78 -8.77 -16.06 -8.62
N ASP A 79 -7.63 -16.77 -8.63
CA ASP A 79 -7.50 -18.16 -9.08
C ASP A 79 -7.66 -19.18 -7.92
N ILE A 80 -8.06 -18.74 -6.73
CA ILE A 80 -8.36 -19.59 -5.59
C ILE A 80 -9.75 -20.20 -5.78
N GLU A 81 -9.83 -21.54 -5.85
CA GLU A 81 -11.08 -22.26 -6.08
C GLU A 81 -11.91 -22.39 -4.79
N ASP A 82 -11.26 -22.65 -3.63
CA ASP A 82 -11.94 -22.76 -2.34
C ASP A 82 -12.23 -21.35 -1.78
N ILE A 83 -13.41 -20.84 -2.11
CA ILE A 83 -13.94 -19.58 -1.58
C ILE A 83 -15.13 -19.89 -0.70
N ARG A 84 -15.03 -19.56 0.58
CA ARG A 84 -16.11 -19.71 1.58
C ARG A 84 -16.64 -18.35 1.96
N THR A 85 -17.97 -18.28 2.02
CA THR A 85 -18.64 -17.03 2.32
C THR A 85 -19.32 -17.08 3.68
N TYR A 86 -19.29 -15.96 4.38
CA TYR A 86 -20.11 -15.70 5.55
C TYR A 86 -21.16 -14.64 5.23
N LYS A 87 -22.24 -14.63 6.03
CA LYS A 87 -23.34 -13.69 5.83
C LYS A 87 -22.98 -12.30 6.31
N MET A 88 -23.27 -11.32 5.47
CA MET A 88 -23.23 -9.91 5.82
C MET A 88 -24.62 -9.42 6.23
N TRP A 89 -24.71 -8.30 6.96
CA TRP A 89 -26.00 -7.72 7.40
C TRP A 89 -26.86 -7.20 6.24
N VAL A 90 -26.29 -7.05 5.06
CA VAL A 90 -26.96 -6.53 3.86
C VAL A 90 -27.70 -7.65 3.15
N GLU A 91 -28.95 -7.39 2.73
CA GLU A 91 -29.67 -8.31 1.86
C GLU A 91 -29.13 -8.20 0.42
N ASN A 92 -28.58 -9.28 -0.10
CA ASN A 92 -27.95 -9.36 -1.42
C ASN A 92 -28.46 -10.54 -2.28
N ARG A 93 -29.50 -11.22 -1.83
CA ARG A 93 -30.11 -12.33 -2.56
C ARG A 93 -30.94 -11.81 -3.73
N ASP A 94 -31.09 -12.67 -4.73
CA ASP A 94 -31.96 -12.40 -5.89
C ASP A 94 -33.40 -12.11 -5.43
N VAL A 95 -34.03 -11.14 -6.11
CA VAL A 95 -35.41 -10.71 -5.81
C VAL A 95 -36.41 -11.86 -5.97
N ASP A 96 -36.17 -12.82 -6.87
CA ASP A 96 -37.02 -13.99 -7.06
C ASP A 96 -36.96 -14.92 -5.85
N ILE A 97 -35.79 -15.04 -5.20
CA ILE A 97 -35.64 -15.79 -3.95
C ILE A 97 -36.38 -15.09 -2.81
N LEU A 98 -36.32 -13.76 -2.75
CA LEU A 98 -37.01 -12.98 -1.73
C LEU A 98 -38.52 -13.01 -1.87
N SER A 99 -39.03 -13.08 -3.10
CA SER A 99 -40.47 -13.12 -3.38
C SER A 99 -41.09 -14.52 -3.26
N ASN A 100 -40.26 -15.57 -3.21
CA ASN A 100 -40.73 -16.96 -3.20
C ASN A 100 -40.97 -17.43 -1.76
N SER A 101 -42.24 -17.63 -1.38
CA SER A 101 -42.67 -18.04 -0.05
C SER A 101 -42.37 -19.51 0.30
N THR A 102 -41.87 -20.31 -0.63
CA THR A 102 -41.66 -21.76 -0.43
C THR A 102 -40.30 -22.12 0.14
N THR A 103 -39.36 -21.20 0.19
CA THR A 103 -38.02 -21.39 0.76
C THR A 103 -38.02 -21.01 2.25
N SER A 104 -38.22 -21.97 3.14
CA SER A 104 -38.20 -21.80 4.60
C SER A 104 -36.79 -21.91 5.23
N ALA A 105 -35.73 -21.66 4.48
CA ALA A 105 -34.41 -21.65 5.07
C ALA A 105 -34.31 -20.49 6.09
N ASN A 106 -33.65 -20.73 7.22
CA ASN A 106 -33.32 -19.62 8.16
C ASN A 106 -32.37 -18.63 7.46
N LEU A 107 -32.97 -17.58 6.98
CA LEU A 107 -32.31 -16.58 6.15
C LEU A 107 -31.96 -15.30 6.93
N SER A 108 -31.99 -15.38 8.26
CA SER A 108 -31.64 -14.23 9.11
C SER A 108 -30.22 -13.77 8.82
N ARG A 109 -30.04 -12.45 8.83
CA ARG A 109 -28.75 -11.81 8.68
C ARG A 109 -28.27 -11.29 10.03
N PRO A 110 -26.97 -11.34 10.32
CA PRO A 110 -26.42 -10.75 11.55
C PRO A 110 -26.57 -9.21 11.53
N PRO A 111 -26.52 -8.54 12.71
CA PRO A 111 -26.54 -7.07 12.75
C PRO A 111 -25.28 -6.43 12.17
N GLN A 112 -24.18 -7.19 12.09
CA GLN A 112 -22.90 -6.85 11.46
C GLN A 112 -22.25 -8.12 10.91
N TRP A 113 -20.91 -8.13 10.73
CA TRP A 113 -20.18 -9.34 10.35
C TRP A 113 -20.34 -10.44 11.41
N ASP A 114 -20.60 -11.65 10.97
CA ASP A 114 -20.67 -12.81 11.87
C ASP A 114 -19.25 -13.37 12.11
N GLN A 115 -18.60 -12.90 13.17
CA GLN A 115 -17.27 -13.37 13.55
C GLN A 115 -17.25 -14.89 13.85
N ALA A 116 -18.34 -15.43 14.41
CA ALA A 116 -18.42 -16.86 14.70
C ALA A 116 -18.44 -17.69 13.39
N GLU A 117 -19.17 -17.24 12.38
CA GLU A 117 -19.20 -17.88 11.06
C GLU A 117 -17.81 -17.82 10.37
N ILE A 118 -17.15 -16.65 10.40
CA ILE A 118 -15.82 -16.47 9.83
C ILE A 118 -14.79 -17.41 10.47
N HIS A 119 -14.74 -17.45 11.81
CA HIS A 119 -13.78 -18.27 12.54
C HIS A 119 -14.11 -19.76 12.46
N THR A 120 -15.39 -20.13 12.36
CA THR A 120 -15.79 -21.52 12.09
C THR A 120 -15.31 -21.96 10.71
N ALA A 121 -15.49 -21.13 9.68
CA ALA A 121 -14.99 -21.43 8.34
C ALA A 121 -13.47 -21.62 8.32
N LEU A 122 -12.72 -20.78 9.05
CA LEU A 122 -11.27 -20.94 9.17
C LEU A 122 -10.88 -22.24 9.86
N ARG A 123 -11.52 -22.58 10.96
CA ARG A 123 -11.28 -23.84 11.69
C ARG A 123 -11.56 -25.06 10.81
N ASP A 124 -12.65 -25.04 10.06
CA ASP A 124 -13.00 -26.13 9.16
C ASP A 124 -11.97 -26.29 8.03
N ILE A 125 -11.50 -25.17 7.46
CA ILE A 125 -10.41 -25.14 6.47
C ILE A 125 -9.12 -25.76 7.07
N LEU A 126 -8.76 -25.39 8.28
CA LEU A 126 -7.55 -25.92 8.95
C LEU A 126 -7.67 -27.43 9.16
N GLY A 127 -8.82 -27.92 9.66
CA GLY A 127 -9.06 -29.34 9.88
C GLY A 127 -9.02 -30.16 8.58
N GLU A 128 -9.70 -29.71 7.52
CA GLU A 128 -9.70 -30.37 6.21
C GLU A 128 -8.30 -30.48 5.58
N ARG A 129 -7.41 -29.56 5.92
CA ARG A 129 -6.02 -29.52 5.44
C ARG A 129 -5.03 -30.17 6.40
N ASN A 130 -5.48 -30.75 7.52
CA ASN A 130 -4.64 -31.27 8.60
C ASN A 130 -3.63 -30.21 9.09
N LEU A 131 -4.12 -28.99 9.38
CA LEU A 131 -3.38 -27.84 9.89
C LEU A 131 -3.89 -27.37 11.25
N ASP A 132 -4.71 -28.15 11.93
CA ASP A 132 -5.30 -27.86 13.23
C ASP A 132 -4.28 -27.76 14.39
N GLN A 133 -3.04 -28.21 14.18
CA GLN A 133 -1.91 -28.10 15.11
C GLN A 133 -0.73 -27.31 14.50
N ALA A 134 -0.98 -26.56 13.45
CA ALA A 134 0.05 -25.92 12.65
C ALA A 134 0.64 -24.66 13.31
N THR A 135 1.86 -24.35 12.91
CA THR A 135 2.43 -23.01 13.09
C THR A 135 1.97 -22.14 11.93
N ILE A 136 1.18 -21.11 12.23
CA ILE A 136 0.56 -20.21 11.25
C ILE A 136 1.24 -18.83 11.35
N GLY A 137 1.89 -18.40 10.27
CA GLY A 137 2.38 -17.03 10.13
C GLY A 137 1.24 -16.07 9.83
N THR A 138 1.24 -14.89 10.45
CA THR A 138 0.32 -13.80 10.11
C THR A 138 0.94 -12.45 10.44
N ASP A 139 0.28 -11.36 10.06
CA ASP A 139 0.77 -9.99 10.23
C ASP A 139 0.51 -9.49 11.67
N LEU A 140 1.07 -10.15 12.68
CA LEU A 140 0.78 -9.86 14.10
C LEU A 140 1.01 -8.40 14.51
N ARG A 141 1.88 -7.71 13.80
CA ARG A 141 2.16 -6.28 14.03
C ARG A 141 0.95 -5.38 13.77
N TYR A 142 0.02 -5.84 12.93
CA TYR A 142 -1.15 -5.09 12.49
C TYR A 142 -2.48 -5.71 12.92
N VAL A 143 -2.46 -6.96 13.38
CA VAL A 143 -3.66 -7.64 13.84
C VAL A 143 -4.11 -7.08 15.18
N GLN A 144 -5.39 -6.76 15.31
CA GLN A 144 -5.96 -6.29 16.56
C GLN A 144 -5.87 -7.37 17.65
N HIS A 145 -5.56 -6.97 18.87
CA HIS A 145 -5.43 -7.89 20.01
C HIS A 145 -6.65 -8.81 20.17
N GLN A 146 -7.85 -8.23 20.10
CA GLN A 146 -9.10 -9.00 20.24
C GLN A 146 -9.22 -10.11 19.17
N THR A 147 -8.79 -9.85 17.95
CA THR A 147 -8.85 -10.83 16.87
C THR A 147 -7.83 -11.96 17.08
N ILE A 148 -6.63 -11.64 17.57
CA ILE A 148 -5.64 -12.68 17.91
C ILE A 148 -6.14 -13.58 19.03
N GLU A 149 -6.78 -13.03 20.04
CA GLU A 149 -7.35 -13.85 21.11
C GLU A 149 -8.47 -14.77 20.57
N LEU A 150 -9.35 -14.25 19.72
CA LEU A 150 -10.40 -15.03 19.08
C LEU A 150 -9.82 -16.14 18.17
N LEU A 151 -8.75 -15.86 17.41
CA LEU A 151 -8.06 -16.87 16.61
C LEU A 151 -7.47 -17.99 17.47
N LYS A 152 -6.89 -17.66 18.62
CA LYS A 152 -6.36 -18.65 19.58
C LYS A 152 -7.45 -19.45 20.27
N GLU A 153 -8.54 -18.80 20.66
CA GLU A 153 -9.68 -19.46 21.30
C GLU A 153 -10.34 -20.46 20.36
N THR A 154 -10.50 -20.10 19.09
CA THR A 154 -11.13 -20.98 18.08
C THR A 154 -10.20 -22.05 17.53
N ASN A 155 -8.88 -21.85 17.61
CA ASN A 155 -7.85 -22.80 17.13
C ASN A 155 -6.77 -23.00 18.21
N PRO A 156 -7.10 -23.60 19.36
CA PRO A 156 -6.24 -23.62 20.55
C PRO A 156 -4.96 -24.46 20.40
N GLN A 157 -4.88 -25.31 19.39
CA GLN A 157 -3.68 -26.11 19.12
C GLN A 157 -2.76 -25.49 18.08
N CYS A 158 -3.23 -24.44 17.37
CA CYS A 158 -2.39 -23.68 16.44
C CYS A 158 -1.49 -22.70 17.16
N LYS A 159 -0.29 -22.52 16.61
CA LYS A 159 0.66 -21.49 17.05
C LYS A 159 0.70 -20.36 16.04
N PHE A 160 0.33 -19.14 16.45
CA PHE A 160 0.41 -17.96 15.60
C PHE A 160 1.75 -17.24 15.81
N VAL A 161 2.45 -16.92 14.72
CA VAL A 161 3.77 -16.25 14.72
C VAL A 161 3.76 -15.03 13.79
N ASP A 162 4.55 -14.01 14.14
CA ASP A 162 4.69 -12.82 13.30
C ASP A 162 5.58 -13.09 12.09
N VAL A 163 5.07 -12.79 10.91
CA VAL A 163 5.80 -12.88 9.64
C VAL A 163 5.76 -11.56 8.86
N THR A 164 5.44 -10.47 9.51
CA THR A 164 5.31 -9.15 8.89
C THR A 164 6.56 -8.77 8.10
N ASP A 165 7.75 -8.95 8.67
CA ASP A 165 9.01 -8.62 7.99
C ASP A 165 9.28 -9.53 6.78
N MET A 166 8.88 -10.80 6.84
CA MET A 166 8.96 -11.73 5.70
C MET A 166 8.11 -11.23 4.53
N LEU A 167 6.90 -10.77 4.80
CA LEU A 167 6.00 -10.24 3.77
C LEU A 167 6.56 -8.96 3.15
N TYR A 168 7.11 -8.05 3.95
CA TYR A 168 7.78 -6.86 3.42
C TYR A 168 8.98 -7.21 2.53
N GLN A 169 9.81 -8.18 2.93
CA GLN A 169 10.93 -8.64 2.10
C GLN A 169 10.46 -9.24 0.76
N LEU A 170 9.39 -10.03 0.77
CA LEU A 170 8.78 -10.56 -0.45
C LEU A 170 8.25 -9.44 -1.34
N ARG A 171 7.54 -8.47 -0.78
CA ARG A 171 6.95 -7.32 -1.48
C ARG A 171 7.99 -6.32 -1.96
N ALA A 172 9.15 -6.23 -1.32
CA ALA A 172 10.23 -5.34 -1.74
C ALA A 172 10.68 -5.63 -3.18
N ILE A 173 10.68 -6.91 -3.61
CA ILE A 173 11.04 -7.32 -4.97
C ILE A 173 9.77 -7.51 -5.80
N LYS A 174 9.46 -6.52 -6.61
CA LYS A 174 8.26 -6.43 -7.43
C LYS A 174 8.31 -7.35 -8.64
N GLN A 175 7.16 -7.89 -8.99
CA GLN A 175 6.97 -8.58 -10.26
C GLN A 175 6.84 -7.55 -11.42
N PRO A 176 7.08 -7.95 -12.68
CA PRO A 176 7.00 -7.00 -13.81
C PRO A 176 5.69 -6.24 -13.91
N HIS A 177 4.55 -6.86 -13.60
CA HIS A 177 3.26 -6.18 -13.63
C HIS A 177 3.12 -5.14 -12.53
N GLU A 178 3.66 -5.39 -11.32
CA GLU A 178 3.65 -4.42 -10.21
C GLU A 178 4.45 -3.17 -10.59
N ILE A 179 5.63 -3.38 -11.22
CA ILE A 179 6.47 -2.27 -11.72
C ILE A 179 5.72 -1.46 -12.77
N GLU A 180 5.00 -2.11 -13.68
CA GLU A 180 4.23 -1.41 -14.72
C GLU A 180 3.05 -0.63 -14.13
N THR A 181 2.34 -1.19 -13.15
CA THR A 181 1.27 -0.48 -12.43
C THR A 181 1.82 0.75 -11.70
N LEU A 182 2.92 0.62 -10.97
CA LEU A 182 3.59 1.75 -10.30
C LEU A 182 4.05 2.82 -11.29
N ARG A 183 4.55 2.42 -12.48
CA ARG A 183 4.95 3.35 -13.54
C ARG A 183 3.74 4.12 -14.09
N LYS A 184 2.63 3.47 -14.30
CA LYS A 184 1.37 4.11 -14.73
C LYS A 184 0.86 5.07 -13.66
N ALA A 185 0.85 4.67 -12.39
CA ALA A 185 0.47 5.53 -11.28
C ALA A 185 1.33 6.80 -11.19
N ALA A 186 2.66 6.66 -11.37
CA ALA A 186 3.56 7.81 -11.42
C ALA A 186 3.28 8.76 -12.60
N ARG A 187 2.91 8.24 -13.78
CA ARG A 187 2.51 9.08 -14.92
C ARG A 187 1.22 9.85 -14.67
N LEU A 188 0.25 9.24 -13.99
CA LEU A 188 -0.98 9.94 -13.59
C LEU A 188 -0.67 11.05 -12.58
N TYR A 189 0.25 10.82 -11.65
CA TYR A 189 0.76 11.88 -10.78
C TYR A 189 1.36 13.04 -11.58
N GLU A 190 2.24 12.75 -12.55
CA GLU A 190 2.87 13.79 -13.39
C GLU A 190 1.82 14.61 -14.15
N ALA A 191 0.79 13.97 -14.69
CA ALA A 191 -0.31 14.66 -15.38
C ALA A 191 -1.05 15.62 -14.42
N GLY A 192 -1.38 15.15 -13.22
CA GLY A 192 -2.03 15.96 -12.19
C GLY A 192 -1.17 17.14 -11.75
N GLN A 193 0.11 16.90 -11.47
CA GLN A 193 1.06 17.96 -11.11
C GLN A 193 1.21 19.02 -12.22
N ASN A 194 1.33 18.57 -13.47
CA ASN A 194 1.46 19.48 -14.61
C ASN A 194 0.21 20.36 -14.78
N GLN A 195 -0.99 19.78 -14.63
CA GLN A 195 -2.23 20.55 -14.64
C GLN A 195 -2.27 21.56 -13.47
N ALA A 196 -1.91 21.14 -12.27
CA ALA A 196 -1.91 22.02 -11.11
C ALA A 196 -0.99 23.23 -11.33
N ILE A 197 0.25 22.99 -11.76
CA ILE A 197 1.23 24.05 -12.00
C ILE A 197 0.84 24.98 -13.16
N ALA A 198 0.29 24.46 -14.25
CA ALA A 198 -0.20 25.27 -15.35
C ALA A 198 -1.35 26.23 -14.95
N ASN A 199 -2.11 25.87 -13.92
CA ASN A 199 -3.25 26.62 -13.42
C ASN A 199 -2.96 27.45 -12.17
N VAL A 200 -1.72 27.51 -11.70
CA VAL A 200 -1.35 28.30 -10.51
C VAL A 200 -1.56 29.80 -10.75
N ARG A 201 -2.17 30.47 -9.76
CA ARG A 201 -2.45 31.91 -9.77
C ARG A 201 -2.14 32.49 -8.39
N GLU A 202 -1.82 33.77 -8.35
CA GLU A 202 -1.69 34.53 -7.11
C GLU A 202 -2.99 34.47 -6.30
N GLY A 203 -2.85 34.36 -4.99
CA GLY A 203 -3.97 34.26 -4.05
C GLY A 203 -4.54 32.87 -3.87
N GLN A 204 -4.18 31.89 -4.68
CA GLN A 204 -4.61 30.50 -4.47
C GLN A 204 -4.01 29.89 -3.20
N THR A 205 -4.82 29.08 -2.52
CA THR A 205 -4.39 28.32 -1.36
C THR A 205 -3.76 26.99 -1.76
N ALA A 206 -3.08 26.32 -0.83
CA ALA A 206 -2.61 24.95 -1.02
C ALA A 206 -3.76 24.00 -1.37
N LEU A 207 -4.96 24.25 -0.86
CA LEU A 207 -6.15 23.44 -1.15
C LEU A 207 -6.62 23.61 -2.61
N ASP A 208 -6.60 24.83 -3.14
CA ASP A 208 -6.95 25.07 -4.54
C ASP A 208 -5.98 24.35 -5.48
N ILE A 209 -4.68 24.38 -5.16
CA ILE A 209 -3.64 23.69 -5.93
C ILE A 209 -3.83 22.17 -5.84
N LYS A 210 -4.17 21.67 -4.64
CA LYS A 210 -4.47 20.24 -4.42
C LYS A 210 -5.64 19.77 -5.29
N TYR A 211 -6.72 20.51 -5.34
CA TYR A 211 -7.87 20.13 -6.17
C TYR A 211 -7.53 20.13 -7.66
N ASN A 212 -6.75 21.11 -8.13
CA ASN A 212 -6.25 21.12 -9.51
C ASN A 212 -5.37 19.90 -9.82
N TYR A 213 -4.54 19.46 -8.86
CA TYR A 213 -3.74 18.24 -8.98
C TYR A 213 -4.62 16.99 -9.09
N MET A 214 -5.57 16.84 -8.17
CA MET A 214 -6.46 15.67 -8.14
C MET A 214 -7.32 15.57 -9.40
N ASP A 215 -7.86 16.71 -9.86
CA ASP A 215 -8.63 16.77 -11.10
C ASP A 215 -7.78 16.39 -12.31
N GLY A 216 -6.56 16.89 -12.42
CA GLY A 216 -5.64 16.56 -13.51
C GLY A 216 -5.28 15.08 -13.57
N ALA A 217 -5.03 14.45 -12.43
CA ALA A 217 -4.78 13.02 -12.35
C ALA A 217 -6.01 12.20 -12.78
N LEU A 218 -7.21 12.59 -12.32
CA LEU A 218 -8.46 11.96 -12.70
C LEU A 218 -8.76 12.11 -14.20
N GLN A 219 -8.56 13.30 -14.79
CA GLN A 219 -8.77 13.53 -16.21
C GLN A 219 -7.82 12.69 -17.06
N ALA A 220 -6.56 12.55 -16.66
CA ALA A 220 -5.60 11.70 -17.33
C ALA A 220 -6.01 10.21 -17.27
N ALA A 221 -6.49 9.73 -16.14
CA ALA A 221 -6.99 8.37 -16.01
C ALA A 221 -8.25 8.13 -16.89
N LYS A 222 -9.16 9.09 -16.96
CA LYS A 222 -10.35 9.02 -17.82
C LYS A 222 -10.04 9.07 -19.32
N ALA A 223 -8.94 9.72 -19.70
CA ALA A 223 -8.52 9.81 -21.09
C ALA A 223 -7.98 8.47 -21.64
N ASP A 224 -7.51 7.58 -20.77
CA ASP A 224 -7.03 6.25 -21.12
C ASP A 224 -7.56 5.20 -20.13
N LEU A 225 -8.72 4.62 -20.43
CA LEU A 225 -9.33 3.58 -19.57
C LEU A 225 -8.51 2.27 -19.50
N SER A 226 -7.52 2.10 -20.37
CA SER A 226 -6.60 0.96 -20.30
C SER A 226 -5.51 1.11 -19.24
N VAL A 227 -5.46 2.27 -18.58
CA VAL A 227 -4.46 2.53 -17.55
C VAL A 227 -4.63 1.60 -16.35
N GLY A 228 -5.88 1.27 -15.99
CA GLY A 228 -6.27 0.46 -14.83
C GLY A 228 -7.37 1.12 -14.00
N ASP A 229 -7.67 0.55 -12.83
CA ASP A 229 -8.64 1.10 -11.87
C ASP A 229 -8.01 2.26 -11.08
N PHE A 230 -8.37 3.49 -11.47
CA PHE A 230 -7.96 4.69 -10.74
C PHE A 230 -8.79 4.86 -9.48
N GLN A 231 -8.19 4.58 -8.34
CA GLN A 231 -8.87 4.61 -7.04
C GLN A 231 -8.77 5.96 -6.33
N GLY A 232 -7.95 6.88 -6.85
CA GLY A 232 -7.85 8.23 -6.33
C GLY A 232 -6.46 8.83 -6.42
N ALA A 233 -6.38 10.13 -6.12
CA ALA A 233 -5.13 10.85 -5.93
C ALA A 233 -5.11 11.46 -4.54
N PHE A 234 -3.95 11.45 -3.88
CA PHE A 234 -3.74 12.09 -2.59
C PHE A 234 -2.62 13.12 -2.70
N GLY A 235 -2.64 14.13 -1.82
CA GLY A 235 -1.61 15.16 -1.87
C GLY A 235 -1.45 15.91 -0.56
N PHE A 236 -0.19 16.03 -0.16
CA PHE A 236 0.27 16.93 0.86
C PHE A 236 0.95 18.12 0.18
N ILE A 237 0.12 19.11 -0.19
CA ILE A 237 0.62 20.31 -0.88
C ILE A 237 0.78 21.42 0.14
N SER A 238 1.95 22.05 0.15
CA SER A 238 2.17 23.27 0.89
C SER A 238 2.50 24.42 -0.08
N ALA A 239 1.94 25.58 0.16
CA ALA A 239 2.14 26.76 -0.63
C ALA A 239 2.19 28.00 0.27
N GLY A 240 2.98 28.99 -0.12
CA GLY A 240 3.07 30.27 0.58
C GLY A 240 4.34 30.46 1.40
N SER A 241 4.53 31.70 1.85
CA SER A 241 5.68 32.12 2.64
C SER A 241 5.71 31.42 4.00
N GLY A 242 6.84 30.79 4.32
CA GLY A 242 7.01 30.03 5.56
C GLY A 242 6.17 28.76 5.63
N ALA A 243 5.51 28.35 4.54
CA ALA A 243 4.76 27.10 4.49
C ALA A 243 5.71 25.92 4.66
N ARG A 244 5.45 25.12 5.68
CA ARG A 244 6.03 23.80 5.86
C ARG A 244 5.14 22.78 5.17
N LEU A 245 5.60 21.55 5.08
CA LEU A 245 4.73 20.47 4.68
C LEU A 245 3.60 20.37 5.73
N SER A 246 2.40 20.82 5.35
CA SER A 246 1.24 20.83 6.22
C SER A 246 0.01 20.47 5.43
N PHE A 247 -0.92 19.81 6.11
CA PHE A 247 -2.22 19.45 5.57
C PHE A 247 -3.13 20.69 5.51
N GLY A 248 -2.96 21.49 4.47
CA GLY A 248 -3.77 22.65 4.21
C GLY A 248 -3.16 23.94 4.76
N GLY A 249 -3.05 24.93 3.91
CA GLY A 249 -2.75 26.32 4.23
C GLY A 249 -3.90 27.20 3.71
N THR A 250 -4.32 28.15 4.52
CA THR A 250 -5.34 29.14 4.14
C THR A 250 -4.72 30.43 3.57
N SER A 251 -3.40 30.57 3.65
CA SER A 251 -2.67 31.74 3.10
C SER A 251 -2.63 31.65 1.59
N GLY A 252 -3.02 32.71 0.92
CA GLY A 252 -2.92 32.82 -0.53
C GLY A 252 -1.48 32.89 -0.99
N LEU A 253 -1.20 32.30 -2.14
CA LEU A 253 0.10 32.27 -2.80
C LEU A 253 0.49 33.67 -3.29
N SER A 254 1.73 34.07 -3.02
CA SER A 254 2.32 35.35 -3.42
C SER A 254 3.62 35.13 -4.19
N PRO A 255 4.04 36.10 -5.04
CA PRO A 255 5.32 36.01 -5.75
C PRO A 255 6.51 35.83 -4.82
N GLY A 256 7.36 34.83 -5.08
CA GLY A 256 8.49 34.43 -4.25
C GLY A 256 8.21 33.23 -3.34
N ASP A 257 6.96 32.84 -3.21
CA ASP A 257 6.58 31.65 -2.43
C ASP A 257 7.00 30.34 -3.12
N LEU A 258 7.17 29.30 -2.31
CA LEU A 258 7.39 27.93 -2.78
C LEU A 258 6.10 27.16 -2.78
N ILE A 259 5.94 26.27 -3.76
CA ILE A 259 4.90 25.27 -3.85
C ILE A 259 5.59 23.91 -3.78
N LYS A 260 5.28 23.14 -2.75
CA LYS A 260 5.83 21.79 -2.55
C LYS A 260 4.73 20.76 -2.72
N PHE A 261 4.99 19.78 -3.56
CA PHE A 261 4.16 18.60 -3.76
C PHE A 261 4.81 17.42 -3.07
N ASP A 262 4.02 16.69 -2.32
CA ASP A 262 4.29 15.38 -1.78
C ASP A 262 2.98 14.59 -1.97
N CYS A 263 2.89 13.89 -3.09
CA CYS A 263 1.61 13.46 -3.63
C CYS A 263 1.74 12.11 -4.33
N GLY A 264 0.62 11.44 -4.49
CA GLY A 264 0.57 10.17 -5.19
C GLY A 264 -0.81 9.83 -5.76
N VAL A 265 -0.84 8.71 -6.44
CA VAL A 265 -2.04 8.13 -7.04
C VAL A 265 -2.14 6.68 -6.61
N THR A 266 -3.37 6.23 -6.36
CA THR A 266 -3.71 4.82 -6.18
C THR A 266 -4.28 4.26 -7.46
N LEU A 267 -3.65 3.21 -8.00
CA LEU A 267 -4.02 2.53 -9.23
C LEU A 267 -3.93 1.03 -9.04
N ASP A 268 -5.01 0.29 -9.31
CA ASP A 268 -5.07 -1.17 -9.14
C ASP A 268 -4.53 -1.65 -7.78
N GLY A 269 -4.80 -0.90 -6.69
CA GLY A 269 -4.32 -1.18 -5.34
C GLY A 269 -2.89 -0.77 -5.03
N TYR A 270 -2.12 -0.28 -6.01
CA TYR A 270 -0.74 0.19 -5.83
C TYR A 270 -0.68 1.71 -5.67
N TYR A 271 0.24 2.17 -4.84
CA TYR A 271 0.42 3.58 -4.52
C TYR A 271 1.70 4.11 -5.19
N SER A 272 1.61 5.25 -5.87
CA SER A 272 2.78 6.05 -6.20
C SER A 272 3.04 7.08 -5.12
N ASP A 273 4.30 7.47 -4.98
CA ASP A 273 4.73 8.55 -4.11
C ASP A 273 5.77 9.40 -4.84
N CYS A 274 5.49 10.67 -5.03
CA CYS A 274 6.27 11.56 -5.85
C CYS A 274 6.26 12.98 -5.27
N GLY A 275 7.40 13.64 -5.30
CA GLY A 275 7.54 15.01 -4.80
C GLY A 275 8.21 15.94 -5.78
N ARG A 276 7.79 17.21 -5.78
CA ARG A 276 8.43 18.30 -6.53
C ARG A 276 8.25 19.62 -5.81
N THR A 277 9.20 20.52 -6.01
CA THR A 277 9.13 21.89 -5.51
C THR A 277 9.21 22.88 -6.65
N PHE A 278 8.33 23.87 -6.65
CA PHE A 278 8.27 24.96 -7.61
C PHE A 278 8.34 26.30 -6.90
N SER A 279 8.78 27.33 -7.59
CA SER A 279 8.72 28.72 -7.13
C SER A 279 7.66 29.49 -7.91
N PHE A 280 6.76 30.15 -7.19
CA PHE A 280 5.84 31.11 -7.79
C PHE A 280 6.54 32.46 -7.93
N GLY A 281 6.98 32.78 -9.15
CA GLY A 281 7.82 33.92 -9.41
C GLY A 281 9.30 33.64 -9.10
N LYS A 282 10.05 34.70 -8.70
CA LYS A 282 11.52 34.64 -8.53
C LYS A 282 11.90 34.11 -7.14
N PRO A 283 12.56 32.95 -7.03
CA PRO A 283 13.04 32.45 -5.75
C PRO A 283 14.20 33.26 -5.19
N THR A 284 14.35 33.27 -3.86
CA THR A 284 15.48 33.88 -3.16
C THR A 284 16.77 33.09 -3.39
N ASP A 285 17.93 33.71 -3.11
CA ASP A 285 19.21 33.03 -3.31
C ASP A 285 19.44 31.88 -2.35
N ILE A 286 18.90 31.94 -1.13
CA ILE A 286 18.99 30.84 -0.19
C ILE A 286 18.08 29.66 -0.62
N GLN A 287 16.89 29.93 -1.19
CA GLN A 287 16.04 28.90 -1.76
C GLN A 287 16.71 28.19 -2.92
N LYS A 288 17.34 28.95 -3.84
CA LYS A 288 18.11 28.37 -4.95
C LYS A 288 19.30 27.54 -4.46
N LYS A 289 20.04 28.05 -3.48
CA LYS A 289 21.18 27.34 -2.89
C LYS A 289 20.73 26.00 -2.26
N MET A 290 19.64 26.01 -1.47
CA MET A 290 19.11 24.79 -0.86
C MET A 290 18.62 23.83 -1.94
N HIS A 291 17.81 24.29 -2.89
CA HIS A 291 17.31 23.46 -3.97
C HIS A 291 18.44 22.79 -4.77
N HIS A 292 19.49 23.54 -5.08
CA HIS A 292 20.68 23.01 -5.75
C HIS A 292 21.38 21.92 -4.94
N ALA A 293 21.56 22.12 -3.63
CA ALA A 293 22.15 21.13 -2.74
C ALA A 293 21.34 19.83 -2.70
N LEU A 294 20.01 19.95 -2.58
CA LEU A 294 19.09 18.80 -2.56
C LEU A 294 19.06 18.06 -3.91
N GLN A 295 19.05 18.81 -5.02
CA GLN A 295 19.06 18.23 -6.36
C GLN A 295 20.39 17.51 -6.66
N SER A 296 21.53 18.09 -6.24
CA SER A 296 22.84 17.44 -6.35
C SER A 296 22.89 16.15 -5.58
N ALA A 297 22.41 16.15 -4.34
CA ALA A 297 22.34 14.96 -3.50
C ALA A 297 21.43 13.88 -4.09
N HIS A 298 20.25 14.26 -4.60
CA HIS A 298 19.35 13.35 -5.30
C HIS A 298 20.03 12.69 -6.51
N SER A 299 20.72 13.48 -7.33
CA SER A 299 21.43 12.97 -8.51
C SER A 299 22.53 12.00 -8.14
N ARG A 300 23.37 12.37 -7.14
CA ARG A 300 24.45 11.50 -6.63
C ARG A 300 23.91 10.21 -6.03
N ALA A 301 22.86 10.29 -5.21
CA ALA A 301 22.21 9.12 -4.63
C ALA A 301 21.65 8.20 -5.73
N ARG A 302 20.93 8.75 -6.71
CA ARG A 302 20.37 8.01 -7.85
C ARG A 302 21.43 7.26 -8.67
N GLU A 303 22.60 7.88 -8.89
CA GLU A 303 23.72 7.25 -9.60
C GLU A 303 24.24 5.99 -8.88
N LEU A 304 24.11 5.93 -7.55
CA LEU A 304 24.50 4.79 -6.75
C LEU A 304 23.42 3.70 -6.70
N MET A 305 22.18 4.00 -7.03
CA MET A 305 21.08 3.03 -6.95
C MET A 305 21.22 1.93 -8.01
N ARG A 306 22.06 0.96 -7.69
CA ARG A 306 22.36 -0.22 -8.52
C ARG A 306 22.30 -1.49 -7.69
N PRO A 307 21.94 -2.64 -8.26
CA PRO A 307 22.03 -3.93 -7.57
C PRO A 307 23.39 -4.13 -6.92
N GLY A 308 23.41 -4.60 -5.68
CA GLY A 308 24.61 -4.82 -4.89
C GLY A 308 25.02 -3.67 -3.97
N VAL A 309 24.41 -2.48 -4.09
CA VAL A 309 24.70 -1.33 -3.22
C VAL A 309 23.84 -1.41 -1.96
N GLN A 310 24.45 -1.17 -0.81
CA GLN A 310 23.74 -1.10 0.47
C GLN A 310 23.01 0.25 0.62
N LEU A 311 21.78 0.23 1.15
CA LEU A 311 20.95 1.44 1.26
C LEU A 311 21.54 2.50 2.17
N SER A 312 22.24 2.13 3.24
CA SER A 312 22.95 3.09 4.12
C SER A 312 24.09 3.84 3.41
N GLU A 313 24.70 3.26 2.37
CA GLU A 313 25.71 3.95 1.58
C GLU A 313 25.08 5.07 0.75
N ILE A 314 23.89 4.84 0.18
CA ILE A 314 23.13 5.87 -0.53
C ILE A 314 22.75 7.01 0.42
N PHE A 315 22.30 6.68 1.63
CA PHE A 315 22.01 7.65 2.69
C PHE A 315 23.23 8.52 3.02
N ARG A 316 24.38 7.89 3.23
CA ARG A 316 25.63 8.57 3.57
C ARG A 316 26.03 9.56 2.48
N VAL A 317 26.03 9.13 1.22
CA VAL A 317 26.40 9.96 0.08
C VAL A 317 25.46 11.15 -0.08
N ALA A 318 24.14 10.95 0.03
CA ALA A 318 23.18 12.04 -0.04
C ALA A 318 23.39 13.06 1.07
N THR A 319 23.62 12.61 2.30
CA THR A 319 23.88 13.48 3.45
C THR A 319 25.16 14.31 3.27
N GLU A 320 26.24 13.68 2.88
CA GLU A 320 27.55 14.34 2.66
C GLU A 320 27.45 15.37 1.54
N GLU A 321 26.74 15.06 0.46
CA GLU A 321 26.55 15.97 -0.65
C GLU A 321 25.80 17.25 -0.24
N ILE A 322 24.68 17.13 0.50
CA ILE A 322 23.96 18.32 1.00
C ILE A 322 24.84 19.16 1.92
N ARG A 323 25.59 18.51 2.82
CA ARG A 323 26.49 19.20 3.76
C ARG A 323 27.61 19.94 3.06
N SER A 324 28.18 19.36 2.00
CA SER A 324 29.25 19.98 1.21
C SER A 324 28.81 21.25 0.50
N HIS A 325 27.50 21.38 0.20
CA HIS A 325 26.92 22.58 -0.43
C HIS A 325 26.60 23.71 0.56
N GLY A 326 27.15 23.64 1.78
CA GLY A 326 27.08 24.72 2.77
C GLY A 326 25.89 24.61 3.72
N PHE A 327 25.42 23.40 3.95
CA PHE A 327 24.40 23.05 4.97
C PHE A 327 24.94 22.00 5.94
N PRO A 328 26.04 22.24 6.68
CA PRO A 328 26.76 21.23 7.46
C PRO A 328 25.90 20.60 8.55
N ASN A 329 24.85 21.27 9.02
CA ASN A 329 23.94 20.78 10.05
C ASN A 329 22.70 20.07 9.49
N TYR A 330 22.63 19.85 8.18
CA TYR A 330 21.49 19.12 7.60
C TYR A 330 21.46 17.70 8.13
N SER A 331 20.27 17.28 8.56
CA SER A 331 20.01 15.94 9.11
C SER A 331 18.62 15.48 8.74
N ARG A 332 18.49 14.19 8.44
CA ARG A 332 17.23 13.53 8.12
C ARG A 332 17.27 12.06 8.54
N GLY A 333 16.13 11.45 8.85
CA GLY A 333 16.03 10.05 9.24
C GLY A 333 16.26 9.07 8.09
N HIS A 334 15.71 9.37 6.89
CA HIS A 334 15.89 8.56 5.68
C HIS A 334 15.78 9.45 4.42
N TYR A 335 16.24 8.92 3.29
CA TYR A 335 16.11 9.53 1.96
C TYR A 335 15.22 8.70 1.05
N GLY A 336 14.24 8.02 1.61
CA GLY A 336 13.24 7.27 0.87
C GLY A 336 13.04 5.86 1.39
N HIS A 337 12.17 5.13 0.70
CA HIS A 337 11.61 3.86 1.16
C HIS A 337 11.19 3.00 -0.03
N SER A 338 10.89 1.72 0.22
CA SER A 338 10.17 0.90 -0.74
C SER A 338 8.73 1.37 -0.88
N ILE A 339 8.08 1.07 -2.00
CA ILE A 339 6.70 1.47 -2.26
C ILE A 339 5.94 0.31 -2.92
N GLY A 340 4.64 0.27 -2.73
CA GLY A 340 3.81 -0.78 -3.33
C GLY A 340 2.35 -0.69 -2.92
N LEU A 341 1.96 -1.49 -1.95
CA LEU A 341 0.57 -1.75 -1.59
C LEU A 341 0.09 -1.06 -0.31
N ASP A 342 0.99 -0.60 0.55
CA ASP A 342 0.59 0.03 1.81
C ASP A 342 0.36 1.52 1.62
N SER A 343 -0.87 1.94 1.88
CA SER A 343 -1.30 3.32 1.82
C SER A 343 -0.78 4.10 3.01
N PHE A 344 -0.20 5.28 2.78
CA PHE A 344 0.31 6.21 3.81
C PHE A 344 1.33 5.61 4.79
N VAL A 345 1.70 4.37 4.58
CA VAL A 345 2.75 3.70 5.32
C VAL A 345 3.89 3.43 4.35
N GLU A 346 5.00 4.07 4.60
CA GLU A 346 6.22 3.83 3.86
C GLU A 346 6.65 2.38 4.10
N GLU A 347 6.83 1.62 3.03
CA GLU A 347 7.25 0.22 3.14
C GLU A 347 8.76 0.10 3.34
N PRO A 348 9.23 -0.77 4.23
CA PRO A 348 10.66 -1.12 4.28
C PRO A 348 11.09 -1.85 3.00
N PRO A 349 12.40 -1.82 2.66
CA PRO A 349 13.47 -1.17 3.39
C PRO A 349 13.54 0.35 3.14
N PHE A 350 14.19 1.05 4.08
CA PHE A 350 14.38 2.51 4.03
C PHE A 350 15.80 2.86 3.59
N ILE A 351 15.96 4.00 2.91
CA ILE A 351 17.29 4.57 2.63
C ILE A 351 17.72 5.36 3.88
N SER A 352 18.19 4.66 4.92
CA SER A 352 18.54 5.23 6.23
C SER A 352 19.96 4.86 6.67
N ALA A 353 20.44 5.53 7.71
CA ALA A 353 21.83 5.39 8.16
C ALA A 353 22.22 3.96 8.57
N ASP A 354 21.29 3.25 9.20
CA ASP A 354 21.54 1.93 9.77
C ASP A 354 20.98 0.77 8.91
N GLU A 355 20.44 1.06 7.73
CA GLU A 355 19.84 0.05 6.86
C GLU A 355 20.90 -0.84 6.21
N LYS A 356 20.76 -2.15 6.44
CA LYS A 356 21.71 -3.16 5.95
C LYS A 356 21.28 -3.82 4.66
N SER A 357 20.05 -3.59 4.20
CA SER A 357 19.53 -4.17 2.97
C SER A 357 20.34 -3.70 1.77
N ILE A 358 20.52 -4.64 0.85
CA ILE A 358 21.24 -4.43 -0.40
C ILE A 358 20.22 -4.34 -1.53
N LEU A 359 20.36 -3.35 -2.40
CA LEU A 359 19.51 -3.20 -3.59
C LEU A 359 19.58 -4.45 -4.46
N GLN A 360 18.42 -4.92 -4.89
CA GLN A 360 18.26 -6.07 -5.76
C GLN A 360 17.45 -5.71 -7.02
N PRO A 361 17.62 -6.42 -8.13
CA PRO A 361 16.76 -6.26 -9.30
C PRO A 361 15.28 -6.47 -8.90
N GLY A 362 14.40 -5.60 -9.39
CA GLY A 362 12.98 -5.64 -9.09
C GLY A 362 12.56 -4.81 -7.87
N MET A 363 13.48 -4.29 -7.08
CA MET A 363 13.12 -3.30 -6.06
C MET A 363 12.69 -1.98 -6.71
N VAL A 364 11.59 -1.42 -6.22
CA VAL A 364 11.13 -0.07 -6.57
C VAL A 364 11.20 0.78 -5.32
N MET A 365 11.95 1.87 -5.41
CA MET A 365 12.23 2.77 -4.28
C MET A 365 11.79 4.18 -4.61
N CYS A 366 11.16 4.84 -3.66
CA CYS A 366 11.10 6.30 -3.64
C CYS A 366 12.46 6.83 -3.17
N LEU A 367 13.04 7.74 -3.92
CA LEU A 367 14.25 8.48 -3.51
C LEU A 367 13.86 9.93 -3.35
N GLU A 368 14.09 10.48 -2.19
CA GLU A 368 13.69 11.83 -1.83
C GLU A 368 14.77 12.54 -1.04
N THR A 369 14.99 13.81 -1.37
CA THR A 369 15.94 14.69 -0.66
C THR A 369 15.24 15.99 -0.29
N PRO A 370 14.20 15.96 0.56
CA PRO A 370 13.40 17.15 0.84
C PRO A 370 14.02 18.05 1.91
N TYR A 371 13.54 19.31 1.91
CA TYR A 371 13.63 20.26 3.00
C TYR A 371 12.30 20.99 3.15
N TYR A 372 11.76 21.02 4.36
CA TYR A 372 10.46 21.62 4.67
C TYR A 372 10.58 22.94 5.39
#